data_e678935e626d4f777fe7f14f4be22a4e
#
_entry.id   e678935e626d4f777fe7f14f4be22a4e
#
_cell.length_a   1.000
_cell.length_b   1.000
_cell.length_c   1.000
_cell.angle_alpha   90.00
_cell.angle_beta   90.00
_cell.angle_gamma   90.00
#
_symmetry.space_group_name_H-M   'P 1'
#
loop_
_entity.id
_entity.type
_entity.pdbx_description
1 polymer ?
#
loop_
_entity_poly.entity_id
_entity_poly.type
_entity_poly.pdbx_seq_one_letter_code
_entity_poly.pdbx_strand_id
1 'polypeptide(L)'
;DLKNMHNGWVKKNTNVFGSRTAMELKGIPCVSLEPHQEKRKNCCVSRSFGRKVTKLEELNEAIATHCLNAAEKIRLDNQTVKRITVFIRTSPFQKNGDYYANSKDIDLAIRTNDSIELVKQALFALKDIYKKGYRYQKTGIIFSGLRDAVTFNQNLFSEINNEEKRTKLMKAIDYTNIKYGRHALSIVQAGLKKRLN
;
A
#
# COMPACT_ATOMS: atom_id res chain seq x y z
N ASP A 1 25.32 27.19 4.07
CA ASP A 1 23.92 27.28 3.70
C ASP A 1 23.76 26.94 2.21
N LEU A 2 22.99 25.88 1.87
CA LEU A 2 22.90 25.31 0.51
C LEU A 2 22.47 26.35 -0.55
N LYS A 3 21.63 27.31 -0.17
CA LYS A 3 21.17 28.41 -1.03
C LYS A 3 22.31 29.22 -1.57
N ASN A 4 23.34 29.49 -0.74
CA ASN A 4 24.45 30.38 -1.05
C ASN A 4 25.64 29.64 -1.70
N MET A 5 25.58 28.32 -1.81
CA MET A 5 26.65 27.55 -2.43
C MET A 5 26.74 27.78 -3.95
N HIS A 6 27.97 27.76 -4.47
CA HIS A 6 28.21 27.83 -5.90
C HIS A 6 27.68 26.57 -6.60
N ASN A 7 27.01 26.77 -7.74
CA ASN A 7 26.37 25.67 -8.47
C ASN A 7 27.30 24.50 -8.84
N GLY A 8 28.55 24.83 -9.18
CA GLY A 8 29.59 23.83 -9.48
C GLY A 8 29.94 22.95 -8.27
N TRP A 9 29.99 23.53 -7.07
CA TRP A 9 30.23 22.80 -5.83
C TRP A 9 29.05 21.86 -5.53
N VAL A 10 27.81 22.38 -5.66
CA VAL A 10 26.60 21.58 -5.42
C VAL A 10 26.52 20.38 -6.37
N LYS A 11 26.78 20.58 -7.67
CA LYS A 11 26.83 19.49 -8.67
C LYS A 11 27.88 18.43 -8.34
N LYS A 12 29.02 18.81 -7.83
CA LYS A 12 30.14 17.90 -7.50
C LYS A 12 29.89 17.11 -6.21
N ASN A 13 29.19 17.70 -5.22
CA ASN A 13 29.05 17.14 -3.87
C ASN A 13 27.68 16.62 -3.58
N THR A 14 26.70 16.80 -4.49
CA THR A 14 25.33 16.30 -4.33
C THR A 14 24.86 15.59 -5.62
N ASN A 15 23.67 15.03 -5.57
CA ASN A 15 23.01 14.45 -6.74
C ASN A 15 22.13 15.49 -7.47
N VAL A 16 21.45 15.05 -8.53
CA VAL A 16 20.52 15.88 -9.33
C VAL A 16 19.44 16.54 -8.46
N PHE A 17 18.92 15.85 -7.47
CA PHE A 17 17.90 16.40 -6.55
C PHE A 17 18.48 17.50 -5.66
N GLY A 18 19.68 17.33 -5.12
CA GLY A 18 20.37 18.37 -4.36
C GLY A 18 20.65 19.63 -5.19
N SER A 19 21.01 19.45 -6.47
CA SER A 19 21.18 20.58 -7.39
C SER A 19 19.87 21.31 -7.67
N ARG A 20 18.77 20.59 -7.88
CA ARG A 20 17.42 21.18 -8.05
C ARG A 20 17.00 21.93 -6.80
N THR A 21 17.14 21.32 -5.62
CA THR A 21 16.82 21.98 -4.34
C THR A 21 17.59 23.28 -4.15
N ALA A 22 18.90 23.31 -4.49
CA ALA A 22 19.70 24.53 -4.42
C ALA A 22 19.20 25.64 -5.36
N MET A 23 18.74 25.26 -6.57
CA MET A 23 18.14 26.21 -7.51
C MET A 23 16.76 26.72 -7.04
N GLU A 24 15.92 25.84 -6.53
CA GLU A 24 14.60 26.19 -5.98
C GLU A 24 14.71 27.11 -4.77
N LEU A 25 15.69 26.91 -3.89
CA LEU A 25 16.00 27.83 -2.81
C LEU A 25 16.43 29.23 -3.30
N LYS A 26 16.94 29.34 -4.52
CA LYS A 26 17.26 30.60 -5.20
C LYS A 26 16.08 31.20 -5.96
N GLY A 27 14.90 30.57 -5.90
CA GLY A 27 13.69 31.01 -6.60
C GLY A 27 13.57 30.53 -8.05
N ILE A 28 14.43 29.61 -8.49
CA ILE A 28 14.40 29.05 -9.86
C ILE A 28 13.57 27.77 -9.83
N PRO A 29 12.37 27.71 -10.44
CA PRO A 29 11.55 26.51 -10.46
C PRO A 29 12.23 25.43 -11.30
N CYS A 30 12.45 24.24 -10.72
CA CYS A 30 13.12 23.11 -11.38
C CYS A 30 12.17 21.98 -11.76
N VAL A 31 10.95 22.01 -11.23
CA VAL A 31 9.90 21.02 -11.52
C VAL A 31 8.66 21.79 -11.98
N SER A 32 8.18 21.46 -13.16
CA SER A 32 6.91 22.00 -13.67
C SER A 32 5.75 21.42 -12.89
N LEU A 33 4.70 22.23 -12.67
CA LEU A 33 3.43 21.73 -12.18
C LEU A 33 2.78 20.89 -13.28
N GLU A 34 2.59 19.60 -13.02
CA GLU A 34 1.87 18.71 -13.92
C GLU A 34 0.36 18.87 -13.67
N PRO A 35 -0.42 19.44 -14.60
CA PRO A 35 -1.85 19.66 -14.43
C PRO A 35 -2.67 18.37 -14.41
N HIS A 36 -2.11 17.27 -14.91
CA HIS A 36 -2.75 15.96 -14.93
C HIS A 36 -1.89 14.94 -14.18
N GLN A 37 -2.42 14.44 -13.07
CA GLN A 37 -1.80 13.34 -12.34
C GLN A 37 -2.01 12.05 -13.14
N GLU A 38 -0.92 11.43 -13.60
CA GLU A 38 -0.97 10.08 -14.18
C GLU A 38 -1.57 9.11 -13.17
N LYS A 39 -2.39 8.16 -13.66
CA LYS A 39 -2.91 7.09 -12.83
C LYS A 39 -1.78 6.29 -12.21
N ARG A 40 -2.00 5.81 -10.99
CA ARG A 40 -1.01 5.00 -10.27
C ARG A 40 -0.68 3.73 -11.06
N LYS A 41 0.61 3.47 -11.22
CA LYS A 41 1.12 2.20 -11.77
C LYS A 41 1.23 1.13 -10.69
N ASN A 42 1.44 1.56 -9.44
CA ASN A 42 1.50 0.72 -8.24
C ASN A 42 0.88 1.46 -7.05
N CYS A 43 0.35 0.72 -6.08
CA CYS A 43 -0.15 1.28 -4.83
C CYS A 43 0.52 0.56 -3.65
N CYS A 44 1.37 1.27 -2.91
CA CYS A 44 2.04 0.74 -1.71
C CYS A 44 1.43 1.35 -0.46
N VAL A 45 1.07 0.50 0.51
CA VAL A 45 0.67 0.91 1.86
C VAL A 45 1.48 0.13 2.87
N SER A 46 2.26 0.83 3.68
CA SER A 46 3.09 0.22 4.71
C SER A 46 3.23 1.12 5.92
N ARG A 47 3.44 0.53 7.10
CA ARG A 47 3.78 1.26 8.32
C ARG A 47 4.79 0.51 9.16
N SER A 48 5.61 1.26 9.88
CA SER A 48 6.40 0.74 10.99
C SER A 48 5.53 0.72 12.24
N PHE A 49 5.73 -0.31 13.07
CA PHE A 49 5.05 -0.41 14.35
C PHE A 49 5.76 0.46 15.39
N GLY A 50 5.01 1.11 16.27
CA GLY A 50 5.55 1.85 17.41
C GLY A 50 6.24 0.92 18.44
N ARG A 51 5.77 -0.32 18.54
CA ARG A 51 6.39 -1.40 19.32
C ARG A 51 6.71 -2.60 18.43
N LYS A 52 7.63 -3.45 18.87
CA LYS A 52 7.92 -4.71 18.15
C LYS A 52 6.71 -5.65 18.22
N VAL A 53 6.35 -6.24 17.10
CA VAL A 53 5.24 -7.20 16.96
C VAL A 53 5.83 -8.60 16.77
N THR A 54 5.30 -9.57 17.52
CA THR A 54 5.75 -10.98 17.46
C THR A 54 4.64 -11.94 17.10
N LYS A 55 3.38 -11.55 17.33
CA LYS A 55 2.21 -12.40 17.12
C LYS A 55 1.69 -12.30 15.70
N LEU A 56 1.32 -13.44 15.13
CA LEU A 56 0.74 -13.50 13.78
C LEU A 56 -0.60 -12.75 13.69
N GLU A 57 -1.40 -12.79 14.76
CA GLU A 57 -2.71 -12.13 14.81
C GLU A 57 -2.57 -10.62 14.64
N GLU A 58 -1.58 -10.00 15.30
CA GLU A 58 -1.33 -8.56 15.16
C GLU A 58 -0.83 -8.18 13.76
N LEU A 59 -0.05 -9.05 13.12
CA LEU A 59 0.38 -8.87 11.74
C LEU A 59 -0.79 -9.05 10.76
N ASN A 60 -1.70 -10.01 11.02
CA ASN A 60 -2.92 -10.20 10.24
C ASN A 60 -3.78 -8.93 10.24
N GLU A 61 -4.04 -8.35 11.41
CA GLU A 61 -4.81 -7.10 11.54
C GLU A 61 -4.14 -5.93 10.79
N ALA A 62 -2.81 -5.83 10.90
CA ALA A 62 -2.06 -4.78 10.21
C ALA A 62 -2.12 -4.94 8.69
N ILE A 63 -1.88 -6.14 8.17
CA ILE A 63 -1.94 -6.44 6.73
C ILE A 63 -3.36 -6.24 6.20
N ALA A 64 -4.38 -6.73 6.91
CA ALA A 64 -5.77 -6.51 6.51
C ALA A 64 -6.09 -5.00 6.40
N THR A 65 -5.67 -4.21 7.39
CA THR A 65 -5.86 -2.75 7.35
C THR A 65 -5.10 -2.09 6.19
N HIS A 66 -3.85 -2.51 5.93
CA HIS A 66 -3.08 -1.97 4.80
C HIS A 66 -3.74 -2.32 3.47
N CYS A 67 -4.27 -3.55 3.37
CA CYS A 67 -4.98 -4.02 2.20
C CYS A 67 -6.27 -3.23 1.94
N LEU A 68 -7.08 -2.99 2.97
CA LEU A 68 -8.28 -2.15 2.88
C LEU A 68 -7.96 -0.74 2.39
N ASN A 69 -6.95 -0.11 2.99
CA ASN A 69 -6.54 1.23 2.60
C ASN A 69 -5.98 1.30 1.16
N ALA A 70 -5.29 0.26 0.70
CA ALA A 70 -4.81 0.17 -0.67
C ALA A 70 -5.98 -0.07 -1.65
N ALA A 71 -6.92 -0.96 -1.29
CA ALA A 71 -8.10 -1.28 -2.10
C ALA A 71 -9.02 -0.06 -2.28
N GLU A 72 -9.26 0.71 -1.22
CA GLU A 72 -9.99 1.99 -1.30
C GLU A 72 -9.33 2.94 -2.30
N LYS A 73 -8.00 3.12 -2.23
CA LYS A 73 -7.26 4.01 -3.14
C LYS A 73 -7.36 3.61 -4.60
N ILE A 74 -7.23 2.31 -4.93
CA ILE A 74 -7.34 1.86 -6.33
C ILE A 74 -8.77 1.94 -6.84
N ARG A 75 -9.80 1.76 -5.96
CA ARG A 75 -11.20 1.96 -6.35
C ARG A 75 -11.52 3.42 -6.63
N LEU A 76 -10.98 4.37 -5.86
CA LEU A 76 -11.11 5.81 -6.14
C LEU A 76 -10.53 6.18 -7.51
N ASP A 77 -9.45 5.52 -7.94
CA ASP A 77 -8.86 5.71 -9.26
C ASP A 77 -9.56 4.85 -10.35
N ASN A 78 -10.65 4.15 -10.00
CA ASN A 78 -11.37 3.20 -10.88
C ASN A 78 -10.44 2.14 -11.49
N GLN A 79 -9.53 1.57 -10.67
CA GLN A 79 -8.55 0.57 -11.07
C GLN A 79 -8.79 -0.78 -10.42
N THR A 80 -8.23 -1.82 -11.04
CA THR A 80 -8.13 -3.21 -10.53
C THR A 80 -6.67 -3.63 -10.44
N VAL A 81 -6.38 -4.59 -9.56
CA VAL A 81 -5.03 -5.12 -9.33
C VAL A 81 -4.87 -6.52 -9.89
N LYS A 82 -3.66 -6.85 -10.37
CA LYS A 82 -3.30 -8.20 -10.84
C LYS A 82 -2.37 -8.92 -9.87
N ARG A 83 -1.49 -8.20 -9.16
CA ARG A 83 -0.50 -8.79 -8.26
C ARG A 83 -0.50 -8.11 -6.91
N ILE A 84 -0.45 -8.91 -5.86
CA ILE A 84 -0.31 -8.50 -4.46
C ILE A 84 1.07 -8.94 -3.98
N THR A 85 1.86 -8.00 -3.44
CA THR A 85 3.08 -8.31 -2.70
C THR A 85 2.84 -7.99 -1.24
N VAL A 86 3.01 -8.96 -0.35
CA VAL A 86 3.01 -8.76 1.11
C VAL A 86 4.43 -8.86 1.61
N PHE A 87 4.83 -7.95 2.49
CA PHE A 87 6.16 -8.00 3.09
C PHE A 87 6.14 -7.70 4.58
N ILE A 88 7.08 -8.32 5.29
CA ILE A 88 7.35 -8.10 6.71
C ILE A 88 8.85 -7.99 6.92
N ARG A 89 9.27 -7.17 7.90
CA ARG A 89 10.68 -7.08 8.27
C ARG A 89 10.89 -6.67 9.72
N THR A 90 12.01 -7.12 10.28
CA THR A 90 12.56 -6.64 11.55
C THR A 90 13.28 -5.30 11.35
N SER A 91 13.80 -4.71 12.42
CA SER A 91 14.62 -3.50 12.34
C SER A 91 16.04 -3.83 11.84
N PRO A 92 16.57 -3.14 10.83
CA PRO A 92 17.96 -3.32 10.42
C PRO A 92 18.97 -2.78 11.46
N PHE A 93 18.52 -1.94 12.41
CA PHE A 93 19.35 -1.32 13.45
C PHE A 93 19.26 -2.06 14.79
N GLN A 94 18.82 -3.30 14.79
CA GLN A 94 18.68 -4.08 16.02
C GLN A 94 20.03 -4.58 16.49
N LYS A 95 20.50 -4.11 17.66
CA LYS A 95 21.79 -4.52 18.23
C LYS A 95 21.82 -5.99 18.66
N ASN A 96 20.68 -6.52 19.13
CA ASN A 96 20.52 -7.90 19.60
C ASN A 96 19.33 -8.55 18.90
N GLY A 97 19.59 -9.43 17.96
CA GLY A 97 18.58 -10.21 17.26
C GLY A 97 18.82 -10.30 15.76
N ASP A 98 18.38 -11.39 15.18
CA ASP A 98 18.58 -11.64 13.74
C ASP A 98 17.73 -10.71 12.89
N TYR A 99 18.36 -10.18 11.85
CA TYR A 99 17.63 -9.48 10.80
C TYR A 99 16.83 -10.48 9.96
N TYR A 100 15.55 -10.21 9.83
CA TYR A 100 14.66 -10.97 8.95
C TYR A 100 13.82 -10.02 8.11
N ALA A 101 13.88 -10.20 6.80
CA ALA A 101 13.01 -9.53 5.84
C ALA A 101 12.56 -10.56 4.82
N ASN A 102 11.28 -10.62 4.55
CA ASN A 102 10.72 -11.50 3.54
C ASN A 102 9.50 -10.88 2.89
N SER A 103 9.23 -11.30 1.65
CA SER A 103 8.06 -10.89 0.88
C SER A 103 7.51 -12.06 0.08
N LYS A 104 6.22 -12.02 -0.21
CA LYS A 104 5.53 -12.99 -1.06
C LYS A 104 4.66 -12.27 -2.05
N ASP A 105 4.81 -12.66 -3.32
CA ASP A 105 3.97 -12.22 -4.41
C ASP A 105 2.86 -13.23 -4.67
N ILE A 106 1.65 -12.76 -4.92
CA ILE A 106 0.51 -13.54 -5.38
C ILE A 106 -0.04 -12.90 -6.65
N ASP A 107 -0.04 -13.65 -7.73
CA ASP A 107 -0.75 -13.29 -8.95
C ASP A 107 -2.21 -13.73 -8.83
N LEU A 108 -3.12 -12.78 -8.90
CA LEU A 108 -4.55 -13.05 -8.86
C LEU A 108 -4.99 -13.70 -10.19
N ALA A 109 -5.80 -14.76 -10.11
CA ALA A 109 -6.37 -15.40 -11.30
C ALA A 109 -7.16 -14.37 -12.13
N ILE A 110 -8.04 -13.62 -11.45
CA ILE A 110 -8.84 -12.55 -12.02
C ILE A 110 -8.44 -11.23 -11.37
N ARG A 111 -8.33 -10.16 -12.15
CA ARG A 111 -8.12 -8.81 -11.63
C ARG A 111 -9.30 -8.39 -10.77
N THR A 112 -9.03 -7.78 -9.64
CA THR A 112 -10.09 -7.33 -8.74
C THR A 112 -9.70 -6.08 -7.96
N ASN A 113 -10.69 -5.38 -7.43
CA ASN A 113 -10.53 -4.34 -6.41
C ASN A 113 -11.42 -4.63 -5.18
N ASP A 114 -11.93 -5.85 -5.09
CA ASP A 114 -12.73 -6.33 -3.97
C ASP A 114 -11.84 -6.51 -2.74
N SER A 115 -12.10 -5.73 -1.72
CA SER A 115 -11.34 -5.74 -0.47
C SER A 115 -11.35 -7.10 0.22
N ILE A 116 -12.44 -7.85 0.17
CA ILE A 116 -12.58 -9.15 0.86
C ILE A 116 -11.63 -10.16 0.23
N GLU A 117 -11.64 -10.25 -1.10
CA GLU A 117 -10.75 -11.16 -1.83
C GLU A 117 -9.28 -10.76 -1.66
N LEU A 118 -8.98 -9.47 -1.79
CA LEU A 118 -7.63 -8.96 -1.64
C LEU A 118 -7.05 -9.24 -0.25
N VAL A 119 -7.85 -9.05 0.81
CA VAL A 119 -7.44 -9.36 2.19
C VAL A 119 -7.22 -10.86 2.37
N LYS A 120 -8.10 -11.70 1.85
CA LYS A 120 -7.95 -13.17 1.91
C LYS A 120 -6.62 -13.60 1.33
N GLN A 121 -6.29 -13.13 0.13
CA GLN A 121 -5.04 -13.45 -0.55
C GLN A 121 -3.81 -12.88 0.19
N ALA A 122 -3.91 -11.65 0.70
CA ALA A 122 -2.83 -11.04 1.47
C ALA A 122 -2.54 -11.80 2.77
N LEU A 123 -3.55 -12.26 3.49
CA LEU A 123 -3.38 -13.07 4.71
C LEU A 123 -2.81 -14.45 4.40
N PHE A 124 -3.15 -15.04 3.27
CA PHE A 124 -2.53 -16.28 2.81
C PHE A 124 -1.03 -16.07 2.57
N ALA A 125 -0.64 -15.01 1.82
CA ALA A 125 0.77 -14.68 1.61
C ALA A 125 1.53 -14.42 2.91
N LEU A 126 0.90 -13.76 3.90
CA LEU A 126 1.53 -13.47 5.17
C LEU A 126 1.89 -14.74 5.95
N LYS A 127 1.04 -15.77 5.92
CA LYS A 127 1.31 -17.07 6.59
C LYS A 127 2.59 -17.73 6.07
N ASP A 128 2.84 -17.62 4.76
CA ASP A 128 4.02 -18.23 4.13
C ASP A 128 5.34 -17.57 4.56
N ILE A 129 5.31 -16.26 4.82
CA ILE A 129 6.52 -15.49 5.16
C ILE A 129 6.69 -15.27 6.66
N TYR A 130 5.65 -15.52 7.48
CA TYR A 130 5.74 -15.37 8.91
C TYR A 130 6.65 -16.42 9.55
N LYS A 131 7.54 -15.99 10.42
CA LYS A 131 8.35 -16.88 11.28
C LYS A 131 8.18 -16.50 12.73
N LYS A 132 7.83 -17.49 13.58
CA LYS A 132 7.75 -17.32 15.03
C LYS A 132 9.12 -16.97 15.61
N GLY A 133 9.15 -16.13 16.63
CA GLY A 133 10.38 -15.73 17.33
C GLY A 133 10.99 -14.42 16.86
N TYR A 134 10.67 -13.95 15.66
CA TYR A 134 11.15 -12.66 15.18
C TYR A 134 10.33 -11.48 15.74
N ARG A 135 11.02 -10.34 15.89
CA ARG A 135 10.44 -9.09 16.42
C ARG A 135 10.23 -8.11 15.26
N TYR A 136 9.09 -8.19 14.62
CA TYR A 136 8.76 -7.40 13.42
C TYR A 136 8.63 -5.92 13.74
N GLN A 137 9.20 -5.08 12.88
CA GLN A 137 9.17 -3.63 12.99
C GLN A 137 8.32 -2.97 11.92
N LYS A 138 8.23 -3.57 10.73
CA LYS A 138 7.48 -2.99 9.60
C LYS A 138 6.77 -4.09 8.81
N THR A 139 5.57 -3.76 8.35
CA THR A 139 4.82 -4.56 7.39
C THR A 139 4.18 -3.67 6.34
N GLY A 140 3.82 -4.24 5.21
CA GLY A 140 3.13 -3.54 4.16
C GLY A 140 2.65 -4.43 3.03
N ILE A 141 1.91 -3.79 2.15
CA ILE A 141 1.35 -4.40 0.94
C ILE A 141 1.65 -3.51 -0.27
N ILE A 142 1.89 -4.14 -1.40
CA ILE A 142 2.05 -3.46 -2.69
C ILE A 142 1.08 -4.10 -3.67
N PHE A 143 0.24 -3.28 -4.28
CA PHE A 143 -0.58 -3.66 -5.42
C PHE A 143 0.12 -3.23 -6.70
N SER A 144 0.31 -4.15 -7.64
CA SER A 144 0.97 -3.91 -8.90
C SER A 144 0.18 -4.47 -10.08
N GLY A 145 0.61 -4.09 -11.29
CA GLY A 145 -0.14 -4.41 -12.50
C GLY A 145 -1.52 -3.77 -12.50
N LEU A 146 -1.65 -2.53 -12.02
CA LEU A 146 -2.91 -1.80 -12.01
C LEU A 146 -3.40 -1.53 -13.42
N ARG A 147 -4.73 -1.64 -13.65
CA ARG A 147 -5.42 -1.28 -14.91
C ARG A 147 -6.80 -0.76 -14.60
N ASP A 148 -7.36 0.01 -15.53
CA ASP A 148 -8.72 0.54 -15.41
C ASP A 148 -9.74 -0.58 -15.29
N ALA A 149 -10.73 -0.39 -14.43
CA ALA A 149 -11.78 -1.38 -14.18
C ALA A 149 -12.69 -1.58 -15.41
N VAL A 150 -12.83 -0.54 -16.26
CA VAL A 150 -13.70 -0.56 -17.45
C VAL A 150 -13.24 -1.55 -18.53
N THR A 151 -11.95 -1.90 -18.54
CA THR A 151 -11.35 -2.78 -19.58
C THR A 151 -11.57 -4.28 -19.29
N PHE A 152 -12.28 -4.67 -18.22
CA PHE A 152 -12.20 -6.03 -17.71
C PHE A 152 -13.52 -6.79 -17.56
N ASN A 153 -14.60 -6.34 -18.14
CA ASN A 153 -15.93 -6.95 -17.94
C ASN A 153 -16.28 -8.08 -18.90
N GLN A 154 -15.34 -8.91 -19.33
CA GLN A 154 -15.74 -10.07 -20.15
C GLN A 154 -14.83 -11.29 -19.94
N ASN A 155 -14.92 -11.92 -18.78
CA ASN A 155 -14.78 -13.37 -18.75
C ASN A 155 -16.17 -13.97 -19.00
N LEU A 156 -16.38 -14.56 -20.17
CA LEU A 156 -17.62 -15.20 -20.60
C LEU A 156 -18.12 -16.32 -19.66
N PHE A 157 -17.34 -16.69 -18.65
CA PHE A 157 -17.63 -17.82 -17.71
C PHE A 157 -17.64 -17.39 -16.24
N SER A 158 -17.56 -16.09 -15.91
CA SER A 158 -17.72 -15.66 -14.51
C SER A 158 -19.21 -15.53 -14.19
N GLU A 159 -19.58 -15.92 -12.97
CA GLU A 159 -20.95 -15.75 -12.43
C GLU A 159 -21.26 -14.25 -12.29
N ILE A 160 -21.78 -13.66 -13.36
CA ILE A 160 -22.06 -12.21 -13.54
C ILE A 160 -22.84 -11.65 -12.33
N ASN A 161 -23.78 -12.41 -11.79
CA ASN A 161 -24.62 -11.99 -10.66
C ASN A 161 -23.84 -11.75 -9.36
N ASN A 162 -22.72 -12.41 -9.15
CA ASN A 162 -21.96 -12.30 -7.91
C ASN A 162 -20.99 -11.09 -7.94
N GLU A 163 -20.41 -10.78 -9.10
CA GLU A 163 -19.51 -9.62 -9.27
C GLU A 163 -20.25 -8.28 -9.13
N GLU A 164 -21.47 -8.17 -9.66
CA GLU A 164 -22.27 -6.95 -9.48
C GLU A 164 -22.63 -6.69 -8.01
N LYS A 165 -23.04 -7.73 -7.27
CA LYS A 165 -23.35 -7.63 -5.85
C LYS A 165 -22.14 -7.20 -5.05
N ARG A 166 -20.96 -7.76 -5.34
CA ARG A 166 -19.69 -7.41 -4.68
C ARG A 166 -19.29 -5.98 -4.98
N THR A 167 -19.43 -5.54 -6.22
CA THR A 167 -19.15 -4.14 -6.62
C THR A 167 -20.09 -3.17 -5.90
N LYS A 168 -21.40 -3.48 -5.80
CA LYS A 168 -22.36 -2.66 -5.06
C LYS A 168 -22.00 -2.62 -3.56
N LEU A 169 -21.60 -3.74 -2.97
CA LEU A 169 -21.14 -3.81 -1.58
C LEU A 169 -19.91 -2.92 -1.34
N MET A 170 -18.88 -3.00 -2.19
CA MET A 170 -17.68 -2.17 -2.06
C MET A 170 -18.01 -0.68 -2.16
N LYS A 171 -18.87 -0.29 -3.10
CA LYS A 171 -19.35 1.09 -3.22
C LYS A 171 -20.11 1.57 -1.97
N ALA A 172 -20.95 0.72 -1.37
CA ALA A 172 -21.69 1.04 -0.14
C ALA A 172 -20.73 1.23 1.05
N ILE A 173 -19.72 0.36 1.19
CA ILE A 173 -18.68 0.47 2.22
C ILE A 173 -17.90 1.77 2.04
N ASP A 174 -17.42 2.05 0.82
CA ASP A 174 -16.65 3.27 0.53
C ASP A 174 -17.49 4.54 0.81
N TYR A 175 -18.74 4.58 0.35
CA TYR A 175 -19.66 5.67 0.63
C TYR A 175 -19.86 5.92 2.13
N THR A 176 -20.06 4.84 2.89
CA THR A 176 -20.24 4.93 4.35
C THR A 176 -18.98 5.45 5.02
N ASN A 177 -17.80 4.98 4.61
CA ASN A 177 -16.52 5.41 5.15
C ASN A 177 -16.17 6.86 4.78
N ILE A 178 -16.61 7.35 3.63
CA ILE A 178 -16.48 8.76 3.26
C ILE A 178 -17.40 9.63 4.14
N LYS A 179 -18.66 9.19 4.31
CA LYS A 179 -19.68 9.99 5.02
C LYS A 179 -19.48 10.03 6.53
N TYR A 180 -19.15 8.91 7.15
CA TYR A 180 -19.07 8.76 8.61
C TYR A 180 -17.66 8.65 9.16
N GLY A 181 -16.65 8.80 8.29
CA GLY A 181 -15.24 8.74 8.64
C GLY A 181 -14.59 7.40 8.32
N ARG A 182 -13.27 7.44 8.15
CA ARG A 182 -12.48 6.25 7.79
C ARG A 182 -12.68 5.12 8.78
N HIS A 183 -12.95 3.93 8.26
CA HIS A 183 -13.17 2.70 9.04
C HIS A 183 -14.46 2.68 9.88
N ALA A 184 -15.46 3.52 9.55
CA ALA A 184 -16.80 3.40 10.11
C ALA A 184 -17.40 2.01 9.82
N LEU A 185 -17.17 1.49 8.61
CA LEU A 185 -17.35 0.09 8.26
C LEU A 185 -16.00 -0.54 7.92
N SER A 186 -15.72 -1.71 8.50
CA SER A 186 -14.51 -2.47 8.24
C SER A 186 -14.83 -3.97 8.23
N ILE A 187 -13.97 -4.77 7.61
CA ILE A 187 -14.08 -6.23 7.71
C ILE A 187 -13.43 -6.72 9.01
N VAL A 188 -13.97 -7.82 9.56
CA VAL A 188 -13.54 -8.35 10.87
C VAL A 188 -12.04 -8.64 10.94
N GLN A 189 -11.43 -9.08 9.85
CA GLN A 189 -10.00 -9.37 9.77
C GLN A 189 -9.10 -8.15 10.04
N ALA A 190 -9.61 -6.92 9.93
CA ALA A 190 -8.86 -5.71 10.26
C ALA A 190 -8.85 -5.38 11.76
N GLY A 191 -9.50 -6.23 12.59
CA GLY A 191 -9.61 -6.05 14.04
C GLY A 191 -10.72 -5.06 14.43
N LEU A 192 -11.24 -5.23 15.64
CA LEU A 192 -12.29 -4.39 16.23
C LEU A 192 -11.74 -3.30 17.17
N LYS A 193 -10.46 -3.35 17.52
CA LYS A 193 -9.86 -2.37 18.44
C LYS A 193 -9.53 -1.09 17.71
N LYS A 194 -10.08 0.03 18.19
CA LYS A 194 -9.55 1.36 17.87
C LYS A 194 -8.05 1.35 18.17
N ARG A 195 -7.23 1.59 17.17
CA ARG A 195 -5.79 1.75 17.39
C ARG A 195 -5.60 3.00 18.24
N LEU A 196 -5.11 2.81 19.43
CA LEU A 196 -4.46 3.87 20.17
C LEU A 196 -3.22 4.26 19.37
N ASN A 197 -3.22 5.47 18.84
CA ASN A 197 -2.09 6.08 18.16
C ASN A 197 -0.90 6.21 19.11
#